data_0a47cd4f9a4d2692956053344121d629
#
_entry.id   0a47cd4f9a4d2692956053344121d629
#
_cell.length_a   1.000
_cell.length_b   1.000
_cell.length_c   1.000
_cell.angle_alpha   90.00
_cell.angle_beta   90.00
_cell.angle_gamma   90.00
#
_symmetry.space_group_name_H-M   'P 1'
#
loop_
_entity.id
_entity.type
_entity.pdbx_description
1 polymer ?
#
loop_
_entity_poly.entity_id
_entity_poly.type
_entity_poly.pdbx_seq_one_letter_code
_entity_poly.pdbx_strand_id
1 'polypeptide(L)'
;MNASTQQIREEFDRIALLTERHGSVSDIYRNYLIQQLPPHAENALEIGCGIGEFARLLAARARSVVAIDLSPQMIRLAKSQSANYQNIEYLLGDVMGLALPAEGYDCIVSMATLHHLPLGDALLKMKEALKSNGVLIIHDLVAAHGLVENVRSALAYPVSMARRLWKTGRLRSPREVREAWAEHGKGEVYLTLNEVREMCRQYLPEARIQRHLLWHYTVVWHKHGAA
;
A
#
# COMPACT_ATOMS: atom_id res chain seq x y z
N MET A 1 -6.14 2.52 -20.57
CA MET A 1 -4.96 2.89 -19.77
C MET A 1 -4.41 4.18 -20.35
N ASN A 2 -4.23 5.23 -19.55
CA ASN A 2 -3.61 6.47 -20.01
C ASN A 2 -2.06 6.32 -20.04
N ALA A 3 -1.34 7.31 -20.63
CA ALA A 3 0.12 7.24 -20.75
C ALA A 3 0.84 7.15 -19.39
N SER A 4 0.33 7.85 -18.38
CA SER A 4 0.87 7.81 -17.01
C SER A 4 0.72 6.42 -16.37
N THR A 5 -0.45 5.80 -16.50
CA THR A 5 -0.70 4.44 -15.97
C THR A 5 0.20 3.39 -16.64
N GLN A 6 0.46 3.53 -17.94
CA GLN A 6 1.37 2.64 -18.66
C GLN A 6 2.81 2.79 -18.16
N GLN A 7 3.27 4.00 -17.95
CA GLN A 7 4.60 4.26 -17.39
C GLN A 7 4.76 3.65 -16.00
N ILE A 8 3.81 3.89 -15.09
CA ILE A 8 3.81 3.30 -13.73
C ILE A 8 3.90 1.77 -13.80
N ARG A 9 3.13 1.15 -14.70
CA ARG A 9 3.18 -0.30 -14.91
C ARG A 9 4.58 -0.79 -15.31
N GLU A 10 5.21 -0.14 -16.28
CA GLU A 10 6.56 -0.52 -16.76
C GLU A 10 7.62 -0.35 -15.68
N GLU A 11 7.53 0.70 -14.86
CA GLU A 11 8.41 0.94 -13.72
C GLU A 11 8.27 -0.18 -12.67
N PHE A 12 7.04 -0.56 -12.31
CA PHE A 12 6.80 -1.65 -11.36
C PHE A 12 7.15 -3.03 -11.94
N ASP A 13 7.00 -3.27 -13.23
CA ASP A 13 7.51 -4.48 -13.88
C ASP A 13 9.03 -4.59 -13.71
N ARG A 14 9.77 -3.50 -13.91
CA ARG A 14 11.22 -3.45 -13.69
C ARG A 14 11.58 -3.66 -12.21
N ILE A 15 10.88 -3.01 -11.30
CA ILE A 15 11.08 -3.16 -9.85
C ILE A 15 10.80 -4.60 -9.42
N ALA A 16 9.78 -5.26 -9.97
CA ALA A 16 9.46 -6.65 -9.68
C ALA A 16 10.64 -7.59 -10.05
N LEU A 17 11.21 -7.44 -11.23
CA LEU A 17 12.37 -8.24 -11.67
C LEU A 17 13.60 -8.03 -10.78
N LEU A 18 13.81 -6.80 -10.31
CA LEU A 18 14.89 -6.49 -9.35
C LEU A 18 14.61 -7.07 -7.96
N THR A 19 13.35 -7.07 -7.54
CA THR A 19 12.91 -7.68 -6.28
C THR A 19 13.08 -9.20 -6.31
N GLU A 20 12.79 -9.85 -7.43
CA GLU A 20 13.03 -11.29 -7.63
C GLU A 20 14.51 -11.64 -7.48
N ARG A 21 15.39 -10.80 -8.02
CA ARG A 21 16.86 -11.02 -7.99
C ARG A 21 17.51 -10.70 -6.65
N HIS A 22 17.06 -9.67 -5.96
CA HIS A 22 17.74 -9.10 -4.78
C HIS A 22 16.95 -9.22 -3.47
N GLY A 23 15.72 -9.68 -3.54
CA GLY A 23 14.78 -9.76 -2.42
C GLY A 23 14.10 -8.41 -2.13
N SER A 24 13.06 -8.48 -1.33
CA SER A 24 12.32 -7.32 -0.80
C SER A 24 12.70 -7.05 0.66
N VAL A 25 12.58 -5.79 1.06
CA VAL A 25 12.65 -5.41 2.47
C VAL A 25 11.23 -5.12 2.93
N SER A 26 10.63 -6.09 3.60
CA SER A 26 9.25 -5.97 4.13
C SER A 26 9.04 -4.69 4.92
N ASP A 27 7.85 -4.12 4.82
CA ASP A 27 7.45 -2.93 5.56
C ASP A 27 7.61 -3.13 7.08
N ILE A 28 8.19 -2.14 7.75
CA ILE A 28 8.40 -2.14 9.21
C ILE A 28 7.07 -2.03 9.97
N TYR A 29 6.05 -1.42 9.36
CA TYR A 29 4.76 -1.13 9.98
C TYR A 29 3.74 -2.25 9.80
N ARG A 30 4.11 -3.34 9.14
CA ARG A 30 3.25 -4.50 8.88
C ARG A 30 2.53 -5.01 10.14
N ASN A 31 3.26 -5.17 11.25
CA ASN A 31 2.66 -5.63 12.50
C ASN A 31 1.65 -4.63 13.08
N TYR A 32 1.92 -3.33 12.93
CA TYR A 32 0.98 -2.29 13.30
C TYR A 32 -0.28 -2.35 12.43
N LEU A 33 -0.14 -2.50 11.11
CA LEU A 33 -1.27 -2.58 10.18
C LEU A 33 -2.14 -3.80 10.43
N ILE A 34 -1.53 -4.97 10.73
CA ILE A 34 -2.27 -6.19 11.07
C ILE A 34 -3.14 -5.99 12.32
N GLN A 35 -2.69 -5.21 13.29
CA GLN A 35 -3.47 -4.93 14.51
C GLN A 35 -4.69 -4.03 14.25
N GLN A 36 -4.74 -3.32 13.11
CA GLN A 36 -5.87 -2.50 12.71
C GLN A 36 -6.94 -3.29 11.94
N LEU A 37 -6.62 -4.50 11.49
CA LEU A 37 -7.56 -5.38 10.78
C LEU A 37 -8.57 -6.00 11.74
N PRO A 38 -9.78 -6.32 11.27
CA PRO A 38 -10.71 -7.12 12.04
C PRO A 38 -10.07 -8.49 12.33
N PRO A 39 -10.39 -9.12 13.47
CA PRO A 39 -9.86 -10.44 13.83
C PRO A 39 -10.29 -11.52 12.82
N HIS A 40 -11.47 -11.37 12.24
CA HIS A 40 -12.03 -12.22 11.20
C HIS A 40 -12.76 -11.35 10.17
N ALA A 41 -12.56 -11.67 8.89
CA ALA A 41 -13.25 -11.07 7.77
C ALA A 41 -13.74 -12.18 6.82
N GLU A 42 -14.90 -12.00 6.20
CA GLU A 42 -15.32 -12.89 5.11
C GLU A 42 -14.54 -12.54 3.84
N ASN A 43 -14.53 -11.27 3.47
CA ASN A 43 -13.88 -10.80 2.26
C ASN A 43 -12.93 -9.64 2.55
N ALA A 44 -11.70 -9.73 2.07
CA ALA A 44 -10.72 -8.65 2.13
C ALA A 44 -10.27 -8.25 0.72
N LEU A 45 -9.94 -6.97 0.54
CA LEU A 45 -9.37 -6.43 -0.69
C LEU A 45 -8.03 -5.75 -0.40
N GLU A 46 -7.01 -6.08 -1.18
CA GLU A 46 -5.75 -5.33 -1.22
C GLU A 46 -5.60 -4.63 -2.57
N ILE A 47 -5.35 -3.32 -2.55
CA ILE A 47 -5.13 -2.50 -3.74
C ILE A 47 -3.66 -2.11 -3.83
N GLY A 48 -2.99 -2.51 -4.93
CA GLY A 48 -1.55 -2.40 -5.10
C GLY A 48 -0.80 -3.46 -4.31
N CYS A 49 -1.10 -4.72 -4.54
CA CYS A 49 -0.60 -5.82 -3.70
C CYS A 49 0.89 -6.14 -3.92
N GLY A 50 1.53 -5.60 -4.95
CA GLY A 50 2.90 -5.90 -5.30
C GLY A 50 3.17 -7.40 -5.37
N ILE A 51 4.17 -7.89 -4.66
CA ILE A 51 4.52 -9.31 -4.58
C ILE A 51 3.67 -10.11 -3.57
N GLY A 52 2.54 -9.57 -3.12
CA GLY A 52 1.55 -10.23 -2.28
C GLY A 52 1.96 -10.43 -0.81
N GLU A 53 2.94 -9.67 -0.30
CA GLU A 53 3.39 -9.82 1.09
C GLU A 53 2.26 -9.58 2.09
N PHE A 54 1.47 -8.53 1.89
CA PHE A 54 0.37 -8.22 2.80
C PHE A 54 -0.88 -9.04 2.50
N ALA A 55 -1.14 -9.40 1.23
CA ALA A 55 -2.22 -10.34 0.87
C ALA A 55 -2.11 -11.66 1.64
N ARG A 56 -0.89 -12.20 1.79
CA ARG A 56 -0.67 -13.43 2.59
C ARG A 56 -0.97 -13.23 4.08
N LEU A 57 -0.83 -12.02 4.61
CA LEU A 57 -1.20 -11.72 5.99
C LEU A 57 -2.72 -11.54 6.14
N LEU A 58 -3.37 -10.93 5.15
CA LEU A 58 -4.83 -10.84 5.08
C LEU A 58 -5.44 -12.25 5.01
N ALA A 59 -4.86 -13.15 4.24
CA ALA A 59 -5.32 -14.53 4.08
C ALA A 59 -5.35 -15.33 5.39
N ALA A 60 -4.56 -14.94 6.38
CA ALA A 60 -4.61 -15.54 7.71
C ALA A 60 -5.79 -15.05 8.57
N ARG A 61 -6.52 -14.01 8.12
CA ARG A 61 -7.62 -13.37 8.86
C ARG A 61 -8.91 -13.27 8.06
N ALA A 62 -8.85 -13.45 6.75
CA ALA A 62 -10.01 -13.39 5.87
C ALA A 62 -10.28 -14.76 5.24
N ARG A 63 -11.55 -15.08 5.06
CA ARG A 63 -11.96 -16.29 4.35
C ARG A 63 -11.58 -16.22 2.87
N SER A 64 -11.70 -15.04 2.26
CA SER A 64 -11.32 -14.75 0.88
C SER A 64 -10.59 -13.43 0.78
N VAL A 65 -9.53 -13.38 -0.02
CA VAL A 65 -8.74 -12.18 -0.30
C VAL A 65 -8.71 -11.95 -1.80
N VAL A 66 -9.10 -10.77 -2.24
CA VAL A 66 -8.82 -10.27 -3.59
C VAL A 66 -7.64 -9.31 -3.50
N ALA A 67 -6.62 -9.52 -4.34
CA ALA A 67 -5.41 -8.71 -4.34
C ALA A 67 -5.12 -8.21 -5.76
N ILE A 68 -5.16 -6.90 -5.96
CA ILE A 68 -5.09 -6.26 -7.27
C ILE A 68 -3.74 -5.57 -7.43
N ASP A 69 -3.11 -5.73 -8.59
CA ASP A 69 -1.93 -4.95 -8.96
C ASP A 69 -1.95 -4.63 -10.46
N LEU A 70 -1.34 -3.52 -10.83
CA LEU A 70 -1.24 -3.04 -12.21
C LEU A 70 -0.15 -3.80 -13.00
N SER A 71 0.90 -4.27 -12.31
CA SER A 71 2.07 -4.90 -12.91
C SER A 71 1.89 -6.41 -13.08
N PRO A 72 1.96 -6.95 -14.31
CA PRO A 72 1.94 -8.38 -14.54
C PRO A 72 3.11 -9.11 -13.87
N GLN A 73 4.28 -8.48 -13.72
CA GLN A 73 5.42 -9.10 -13.07
C GLN A 73 5.23 -9.17 -11.55
N MET A 74 4.61 -8.15 -10.93
CA MET A 74 4.22 -8.21 -9.52
C MET A 74 3.22 -9.35 -9.28
N ILE A 75 2.17 -9.45 -10.08
CA ILE A 75 1.17 -10.53 -9.98
C ILE A 75 1.80 -11.90 -10.19
N ARG A 76 2.72 -12.06 -11.14
CA ARG A 76 3.46 -13.31 -11.35
C ARG A 76 4.22 -13.74 -10.10
N LEU A 77 4.96 -12.80 -9.50
CA LEU A 77 5.70 -13.06 -8.26
C LEU A 77 4.77 -13.33 -7.08
N ALA A 78 3.71 -12.56 -6.93
CA ALA A 78 2.72 -12.75 -5.88
C ALA A 78 2.13 -14.17 -5.92
N LYS A 79 1.71 -14.63 -7.10
CA LYS A 79 1.18 -15.99 -7.29
C LYS A 79 2.22 -17.06 -6.95
N SER A 80 3.46 -16.91 -7.43
CA SER A 80 4.53 -17.88 -7.18
C SER A 80 4.89 -18.00 -5.71
N GLN A 81 4.88 -16.86 -4.97
CA GLN A 81 5.20 -16.84 -3.54
C GLN A 81 4.02 -17.22 -2.64
N SER A 82 2.82 -17.35 -3.21
CA SER A 82 1.58 -17.65 -2.49
C SER A 82 0.97 -19.00 -2.84
N ALA A 83 1.77 -19.94 -3.36
CA ALA A 83 1.30 -21.25 -3.80
C ALA A 83 0.57 -22.06 -2.70
N ASN A 84 0.89 -21.81 -1.42
CA ASN A 84 0.26 -22.47 -0.27
C ASN A 84 -1.02 -21.76 0.22
N TYR A 85 -1.45 -20.65 -0.40
CA TYR A 85 -2.62 -19.89 -0.01
C TYR A 85 -3.75 -20.12 -1.02
N GLN A 86 -4.78 -20.87 -0.63
CA GLN A 86 -5.91 -21.22 -1.51
C GLN A 86 -7.03 -20.15 -1.50
N ASN A 87 -6.94 -19.19 -0.58
CA ASN A 87 -7.94 -18.16 -0.35
C ASN A 87 -7.51 -16.77 -0.85
N ILE A 88 -6.49 -16.68 -1.72
CA ILE A 88 -6.07 -15.43 -2.35
C ILE A 88 -6.31 -15.50 -3.86
N GLU A 89 -7.11 -14.58 -4.36
CA GLU A 89 -7.26 -14.31 -5.79
C GLU A 89 -6.44 -13.11 -6.19
N TYR A 90 -5.46 -13.30 -7.07
CA TYR A 90 -4.63 -12.23 -7.63
C TYR A 90 -5.18 -11.77 -8.97
N LEU A 91 -5.56 -10.49 -9.06
CA LEU A 91 -6.11 -9.84 -10.25
C LEU A 91 -5.13 -8.85 -10.84
N LEU A 92 -4.84 -9.01 -12.12
CA LEU A 92 -4.07 -8.03 -12.91
C LEU A 92 -5.02 -6.95 -13.42
N GLY A 93 -4.80 -5.70 -13.06
CA GLY A 93 -5.59 -4.61 -13.60
C GLY A 93 -5.40 -3.27 -12.91
N ASP A 94 -5.88 -2.22 -13.58
CA ASP A 94 -6.05 -0.90 -13.01
C ASP A 94 -7.32 -0.91 -12.15
N VAL A 95 -7.18 -0.72 -10.85
CA VAL A 95 -8.31 -0.70 -9.91
C VAL A 95 -9.38 0.33 -10.29
N MET A 96 -8.99 1.43 -10.95
CA MET A 96 -9.96 2.44 -11.39
C MET A 96 -10.86 1.94 -12.50
N GLY A 97 -10.38 1.02 -13.34
CA GLY A 97 -11.15 0.41 -14.43
C GLY A 97 -11.90 -0.88 -14.06
N LEU A 98 -11.57 -1.49 -12.93
CA LEU A 98 -12.22 -2.73 -12.48
C LEU A 98 -13.55 -2.43 -11.76
N ALA A 99 -14.57 -3.25 -12.00
CA ALA A 99 -15.79 -3.22 -11.21
C ALA A 99 -15.53 -3.90 -9.85
N LEU A 100 -15.73 -3.18 -8.76
CA LEU A 100 -15.73 -3.75 -7.41
C LEU A 100 -17.18 -3.93 -6.94
N PRO A 101 -17.51 -5.02 -6.26
CA PRO A 101 -18.85 -5.21 -5.72
C PRO A 101 -19.15 -4.16 -4.63
N ALA A 102 -20.27 -3.47 -4.73
CA ALA A 102 -20.73 -2.59 -3.67
C ALA A 102 -20.92 -3.37 -2.37
N GLU A 103 -20.45 -2.83 -1.25
CA GLU A 103 -20.47 -3.48 0.06
C GLU A 103 -19.97 -4.94 0.05
N GLY A 104 -18.94 -5.20 -0.78
CA GLY A 104 -18.39 -6.54 -0.97
C GLY A 104 -17.35 -6.95 0.08
N TYR A 105 -16.68 -5.98 0.72
CA TYR A 105 -15.50 -6.24 1.54
C TYR A 105 -15.66 -5.78 2.98
N ASP A 106 -15.22 -6.62 3.92
CA ASP A 106 -15.18 -6.30 5.35
C ASP A 106 -13.94 -5.44 5.69
N CYS A 107 -12.86 -5.60 4.92
CA CYS A 107 -11.71 -4.73 5.00
C CYS A 107 -11.10 -4.46 3.62
N ILE A 108 -10.63 -3.23 3.43
CA ILE A 108 -9.88 -2.81 2.24
C ILE A 108 -8.56 -2.22 2.71
N VAL A 109 -7.45 -2.64 2.10
CA VAL A 109 -6.11 -2.16 2.42
C VAL A 109 -5.44 -1.64 1.15
N SER A 110 -4.76 -0.51 1.26
CA SER A 110 -3.91 0.05 0.21
C SER A 110 -2.57 0.45 0.82
N MET A 111 -1.46 -0.11 0.31
CA MET A 111 -0.13 0.14 0.82
C MET A 111 0.76 0.73 -0.28
N ALA A 112 1.30 1.94 -0.04
CA ALA A 112 2.19 2.66 -0.96
C ALA A 112 1.65 2.69 -2.41
N THR A 113 0.35 2.98 -2.56
CA THR A 113 -0.33 2.89 -3.87
C THR A 113 -1.25 4.09 -4.12
N LEU A 114 -1.83 4.67 -3.06
CA LEU A 114 -2.86 5.71 -3.20
C LEU A 114 -2.32 6.95 -3.94
N HIS A 115 -1.04 7.28 -3.77
CA HIS A 115 -0.39 8.41 -4.45
C HIS A 115 -0.30 8.26 -5.98
N HIS A 116 -0.51 7.05 -6.52
CA HIS A 116 -0.61 6.80 -7.98
C HIS A 116 -2.04 6.92 -8.52
N LEU A 117 -3.04 7.05 -7.66
CA LEU A 117 -4.45 7.00 -8.04
C LEU A 117 -5.08 8.40 -8.04
N PRO A 118 -6.14 8.65 -8.83
CA PRO A 118 -6.96 9.85 -8.69
C PRO A 118 -7.66 9.82 -7.32
N LEU A 119 -7.11 10.58 -6.37
CA LEU A 119 -7.36 10.46 -4.94
C LEU A 119 -8.84 10.40 -4.58
N GLY A 120 -9.64 11.38 -5.02
CA GLY A 120 -11.07 11.47 -4.69
C GLY A 120 -11.86 10.28 -5.21
N ASP A 121 -11.69 9.95 -6.49
CA ASP A 121 -12.41 8.85 -7.13
C ASP A 121 -12.02 7.49 -6.53
N ALA A 122 -10.73 7.30 -6.23
CA ALA A 122 -10.24 6.08 -5.59
C ALA A 122 -10.85 5.89 -4.20
N LEU A 123 -10.92 6.94 -3.38
CA LEU A 123 -11.53 6.88 -2.05
C LEU A 123 -13.04 6.62 -2.12
N LEU A 124 -13.75 7.27 -3.05
CA LEU A 124 -15.18 7.02 -3.26
C LEU A 124 -15.43 5.56 -3.66
N LYS A 125 -14.63 5.04 -4.59
CA LYS A 125 -14.70 3.64 -5.02
C LYS A 125 -14.44 2.66 -3.87
N MET A 126 -13.42 2.90 -3.05
CA MET A 126 -13.13 2.09 -1.86
C MET A 126 -14.28 2.13 -0.84
N LYS A 127 -14.87 3.32 -0.61
CA LYS A 127 -16.02 3.49 0.30
C LYS A 127 -17.25 2.74 -0.18
N GLU A 128 -17.52 2.75 -1.47
CA GLU A 128 -18.66 2.02 -2.07
C GLU A 128 -18.45 0.51 -1.93
N ALA A 129 -17.24 0.02 -2.19
CA ALA A 129 -16.92 -1.40 -2.11
C ALA A 129 -16.82 -1.92 -0.66
N LEU A 130 -16.63 -1.04 0.33
CA LEU A 130 -16.55 -1.41 1.74
C LEU A 130 -17.94 -1.61 2.34
N LYS A 131 -18.15 -2.71 3.06
CA LYS A 131 -19.38 -2.98 3.83
C LYS A 131 -19.60 -1.95 4.94
N SER A 132 -20.85 -1.80 5.35
CA SER A 132 -21.19 -1.16 6.61
C SER A 132 -20.45 -1.84 7.77
N ASN A 133 -19.87 -1.06 8.69
CA ASN A 133 -18.94 -1.48 9.76
C ASN A 133 -17.61 -2.08 9.27
N GLY A 134 -17.32 -1.99 7.98
CA GLY A 134 -16.02 -2.39 7.43
C GLY A 134 -14.90 -1.39 7.76
N VAL A 135 -13.65 -1.80 7.59
CA VAL A 135 -12.46 -0.99 7.84
C VAL A 135 -11.67 -0.73 6.56
N LEU A 136 -11.33 0.53 6.31
CA LEU A 136 -10.39 0.97 5.29
C LEU A 136 -9.06 1.33 5.95
N ILE A 137 -7.97 0.74 5.48
CA ILE A 137 -6.61 1.03 5.93
C ILE A 137 -5.81 1.54 4.74
N ILE A 138 -5.31 2.75 4.84
CA ILE A 138 -4.39 3.35 3.87
C ILE A 138 -3.05 3.54 4.57
N HIS A 139 -1.99 2.95 4.01
CA HIS A 139 -0.63 3.17 4.47
C HIS A 139 0.20 3.68 3.32
N ASP A 140 0.66 4.93 3.39
CA ASP A 140 1.32 5.56 2.26
C ASP A 140 2.46 6.49 2.70
N LEU A 141 3.22 6.98 1.72
CA LEU A 141 4.33 7.88 1.96
C LEU A 141 3.82 9.30 2.21
N VAL A 142 4.56 10.05 3.01
CA VAL A 142 4.28 11.45 3.32
C VAL A 142 5.41 12.34 2.80
N ALA A 143 5.02 13.44 2.16
CA ALA A 143 5.97 14.45 1.75
C ALA A 143 6.70 15.09 2.95
N ALA A 144 8.02 15.15 2.87
CA ALA A 144 8.86 15.77 3.90
C ALA A 144 9.06 17.26 3.57
N HIS A 145 8.12 18.10 4.01
CA HIS A 145 8.22 19.55 3.86
C HIS A 145 8.26 20.25 5.21
N GLY A 146 9.16 21.24 5.33
CA GLY A 146 9.32 22.06 6.51
C GLY A 146 10.30 21.52 7.55
N LEU A 147 10.64 22.36 8.54
CA LEU A 147 11.71 22.09 9.50
C LEU A 147 11.46 20.81 10.32
N VAL A 148 10.22 20.58 10.76
CA VAL A 148 9.88 19.42 11.60
C VAL A 148 10.07 18.11 10.85
N GLU A 149 9.65 18.05 9.58
CA GLU A 149 9.84 16.85 8.75
C GLU A 149 11.30 16.64 8.36
N ASN A 150 12.08 17.71 8.18
CA ASN A 150 13.54 17.61 7.96
C ASN A 150 14.27 17.03 9.19
N VAL A 151 13.90 17.46 10.40
CA VAL A 151 14.46 16.89 11.65
C VAL A 151 14.05 15.41 11.79
N ARG A 152 12.80 15.07 11.53
CA ARG A 152 12.34 13.67 11.53
C ARG A 152 13.11 12.82 10.51
N SER A 153 13.31 13.34 9.30
CA SER A 153 14.07 12.64 8.25
C SER A 153 15.52 12.40 8.67
N ALA A 154 16.15 13.37 9.32
CA ALA A 154 17.49 13.23 9.86
C ALA A 154 17.59 12.12 10.93
N LEU A 155 16.54 11.94 11.75
CA LEU A 155 16.46 10.86 12.73
C LEU A 155 16.07 9.51 12.07
N ALA A 156 15.21 9.53 11.04
CA ALA A 156 14.75 8.34 10.35
C ALA A 156 15.86 7.67 9.54
N TYR A 157 16.77 8.47 8.95
CA TYR A 157 17.80 7.96 8.07
C TYR A 157 18.73 6.94 8.74
N PRO A 158 19.38 7.22 9.90
CA PRO A 158 20.22 6.23 10.58
C PRO A 158 19.45 4.99 11.02
N VAL A 159 18.17 5.14 11.44
CA VAL A 159 17.31 4.01 11.81
C VAL A 159 17.06 3.12 10.59
N SER A 160 16.78 3.70 9.43
CA SER A 160 16.57 2.95 8.19
C SER A 160 17.82 2.21 7.74
N MET A 161 19.01 2.83 7.88
CA MET A 161 20.30 2.21 7.57
C MET A 161 20.62 1.05 8.51
N ALA A 162 20.47 1.24 9.83
CA ALA A 162 20.71 0.20 10.82
C ALA A 162 19.78 -1.01 10.60
N ARG A 163 18.47 -0.76 10.34
CA ARG A 163 17.51 -1.81 10.01
C ARG A 163 17.89 -2.57 8.74
N ARG A 164 18.31 -1.87 7.69
CA ARG A 164 18.75 -2.51 6.45
C ARG A 164 19.98 -3.38 6.71
N LEU A 165 20.99 -2.85 7.40
CA LEU A 165 22.20 -3.60 7.75
C LEU A 165 21.84 -4.89 8.49
N TRP A 166 20.95 -4.79 9.49
CA TRP A 166 20.51 -5.95 10.28
C TRP A 166 19.76 -6.99 9.41
N LYS A 167 18.90 -6.54 8.49
CA LYS A 167 18.09 -7.45 7.65
C LYS A 167 18.84 -8.05 6.47
N THR A 168 19.74 -7.31 5.85
CA THR A 168 20.35 -7.68 4.57
C THR A 168 21.89 -7.82 4.62
N GLY A 169 22.52 -7.49 5.76
CA GLY A 169 23.98 -7.40 5.89
C GLY A 169 24.61 -6.26 5.08
N ARG A 170 23.80 -5.36 4.49
CA ARG A 170 24.26 -4.28 3.61
C ARG A 170 23.69 -2.93 4.04
N LEU A 171 24.54 -1.88 4.08
CA LEU A 171 24.09 -0.51 4.36
C LEU A 171 23.25 0.09 3.23
N ARG A 172 23.49 -0.30 1.98
CA ARG A 172 22.80 0.22 0.80
C ARG A 172 22.27 -0.92 -0.07
N SER A 173 21.15 -0.67 -0.75
CA SER A 173 20.64 -1.57 -1.80
C SER A 173 21.64 -1.65 -2.97
N PRO A 174 21.61 -2.70 -3.78
CA PRO A 174 22.31 -2.75 -5.06
C PRO A 174 22.05 -1.49 -5.89
N ARG A 175 23.03 -1.12 -6.73
CA ARG A 175 22.96 0.14 -7.50
C ARG A 175 21.72 0.16 -8.40
N GLU A 176 21.47 -0.91 -9.11
CA GLU A 176 20.30 -1.03 -10.02
C GLU A 176 18.96 -0.86 -9.30
N VAL A 177 18.82 -1.39 -8.08
CA VAL A 177 17.62 -1.22 -7.24
C VAL A 177 17.44 0.24 -6.83
N ARG A 178 18.53 0.91 -6.44
CA ARG A 178 18.46 2.33 -6.06
C ARG A 178 18.11 3.22 -7.25
N GLU A 179 18.69 2.94 -8.43
CA GLU A 179 18.41 3.68 -9.66
C GLU A 179 16.95 3.51 -10.10
N ALA A 180 16.41 2.30 -10.04
CA ALA A 180 15.01 2.04 -10.38
C ALA A 180 14.05 2.80 -9.45
N TRP A 181 14.27 2.76 -8.13
CA TRP A 181 13.46 3.51 -7.18
C TRP A 181 13.66 5.03 -7.29
N ALA A 182 14.86 5.50 -7.60
CA ALA A 182 15.12 6.92 -7.82
C ALA A 182 14.47 7.44 -9.11
N GLU A 183 14.38 6.61 -10.15
CA GLU A 183 13.68 6.94 -11.38
C GLU A 183 12.17 7.03 -11.14
N HIS A 184 11.60 6.01 -10.50
CA HIS A 184 10.21 5.98 -10.10
C HIS A 184 9.82 7.22 -9.27
N GLY A 185 10.62 7.56 -8.25
CA GLY A 185 10.35 8.70 -7.37
C GLY A 185 10.42 10.09 -8.00
N LYS A 186 10.95 10.23 -9.23
CA LYS A 186 11.04 11.55 -9.89
C LYS A 186 9.69 12.14 -10.28
N GLY A 187 8.73 11.29 -10.60
CA GLY A 187 7.38 11.67 -11.02
C GLY A 187 6.35 11.69 -9.90
N GLU A 188 6.73 11.25 -8.70
CA GLU A 188 5.78 11.03 -7.63
C GLU A 188 5.47 12.29 -6.83
N VAL A 189 4.19 12.48 -6.53
CA VAL A 189 3.70 13.56 -5.68
C VAL A 189 3.07 12.95 -4.43
N TYR A 190 3.75 13.12 -3.31
CA TYR A 190 3.25 12.66 -2.02
C TYR A 190 2.51 13.76 -1.28
N LEU A 191 1.47 13.39 -0.55
CA LEU A 191 0.71 14.32 0.28
C LEU A 191 1.52 14.73 1.52
N THR A 192 1.42 15.99 1.90
CA THR A 192 1.82 16.45 3.23
C THR A 192 0.84 15.94 4.28
N LEU A 193 1.23 15.91 5.54
CA LEU A 193 0.34 15.48 6.61
C LEU A 193 -0.92 16.38 6.74
N ASN A 194 -0.84 17.64 6.36
CA ASN A 194 -1.99 18.56 6.37
C ASN A 194 -2.96 18.21 5.23
N GLU A 195 -2.46 17.91 4.04
CA GLU A 195 -3.29 17.44 2.92
C GLU A 195 -3.94 16.09 3.24
N VAL A 196 -3.24 15.18 3.91
CA VAL A 196 -3.84 13.92 4.42
C VAL A 196 -4.99 14.20 5.39
N ARG A 197 -4.84 15.16 6.30
CA ARG A 197 -5.91 15.55 7.21
C ARG A 197 -7.11 16.14 6.48
N GLU A 198 -6.87 16.97 5.47
CA GLU A 198 -7.92 17.58 4.66
C GLU A 198 -8.67 16.52 3.84
N MET A 199 -7.95 15.63 3.19
CA MET A 199 -8.50 14.46 2.52
C MET A 199 -9.40 13.65 3.46
N CYS A 200 -8.93 13.36 4.68
CA CYS A 200 -9.74 12.62 5.65
C CYS A 200 -11.00 13.38 6.06
N ARG A 201 -10.92 14.70 6.30
CA ARG A 201 -12.12 15.50 6.61
C ARG A 201 -13.16 15.43 5.50
N GLN A 202 -12.72 15.45 4.26
CA GLN A 202 -13.62 15.46 3.11
C GLN A 202 -14.20 14.08 2.81
N TYR A 203 -13.38 13.03 2.79
CA TYR A 203 -13.76 11.71 2.29
C TYR A 203 -13.98 10.66 3.37
N LEU A 204 -13.24 10.75 4.48
CA LEU A 204 -13.16 9.74 5.54
C LEU A 204 -13.34 10.40 6.92
N PRO A 205 -14.52 10.99 7.21
CA PRO A 205 -14.74 11.67 8.48
C PRO A 205 -14.46 10.72 9.65
N GLU A 206 -13.88 11.25 10.73
CA GLU A 206 -13.49 10.52 11.94
C GLU A 206 -12.35 9.50 11.75
N ALA A 207 -11.67 9.51 10.58
CA ALA A 207 -10.52 8.65 10.35
C ALA A 207 -9.40 8.95 11.35
N ARG A 208 -8.80 7.89 11.89
CA ARG A 208 -7.62 7.99 12.72
C ARG A 208 -6.37 8.06 11.84
N ILE A 209 -5.57 9.10 12.02
CA ILE A 209 -4.34 9.33 11.25
C ILE A 209 -3.14 9.13 12.17
N GLN A 210 -2.22 8.23 11.80
CA GLN A 210 -0.97 7.98 12.48
C GLN A 210 0.20 8.33 11.58
N ARG A 211 1.05 9.30 11.99
CA ARG A 211 2.34 9.59 11.35
C ARG A 211 3.42 8.68 11.90
N HIS A 212 4.15 8.01 11.01
CA HIS A 212 5.25 7.12 11.36
C HIS A 212 6.63 7.78 11.16
N LEU A 213 7.67 7.21 11.78
CA LEU A 213 9.02 7.77 11.70
C LEU A 213 9.62 7.71 10.29
N LEU A 214 9.50 6.55 9.60
CA LEU A 214 10.13 6.32 8.30
C LEU A 214 9.23 6.77 7.13
N TRP A 215 8.95 8.07 7.05
CA TRP A 215 8.29 8.74 5.91
C TRP A 215 6.91 8.18 5.50
N HIS A 216 6.21 7.49 6.40
CA HIS A 216 4.88 6.94 6.13
C HIS A 216 3.84 7.54 7.05
N TYR A 217 2.59 7.49 6.61
CA TYR A 217 1.41 7.68 7.44
C TYR A 217 0.47 6.48 7.29
N THR A 218 -0.40 6.31 8.27
CA THR A 218 -1.51 5.35 8.19
C THR A 218 -2.81 6.09 8.49
N VAL A 219 -3.82 5.84 7.68
CA VAL A 219 -5.22 6.20 7.92
C VAL A 219 -5.98 4.94 8.20
N VAL A 220 -6.73 4.92 9.29
CA VAL A 220 -7.69 3.85 9.62
C VAL A 220 -9.07 4.48 9.73
N TRP A 221 -9.98 4.04 8.90
CA TRP A 221 -11.34 4.54 8.85
C TRP A 221 -12.36 3.40 8.92
N HIS A 222 -13.37 3.54 9.75
CA HIS A 222 -14.49 2.61 9.84
C HIS A 222 -15.71 3.22 9.17
N LYS A 223 -16.31 2.49 8.23
CA LYS A 223 -17.57 2.89 7.61
C LYS A 223 -18.71 2.65 8.59
N HIS A 224 -19.26 3.72 9.15
CA HIS A 224 -20.45 3.58 9.98
C HIS A 224 -21.63 3.09 9.14
N GLY A 225 -22.44 2.18 9.70
CA GLY A 225 -23.70 1.80 9.08
C GLY A 225 -24.63 3.02 9.02
N ALA A 226 -25.47 3.09 7.99
CA ALA A 226 -26.57 4.05 7.99
C ALA A 226 -27.45 3.78 9.22
N ALA A 227 -27.66 4.82 10.05
CA ALA A 227 -28.53 4.74 11.22
C ALA A 227 -29.98 4.59 10.79
#